data_b29c6f8d0ea570217a499ff1a367ccf8
#
_entry.id   b29c6f8d0ea570217a499ff1a367ccf8
#
_cell.length_a   1.000
_cell.length_b   1.000
_cell.length_c   1.000
_cell.angle_alpha   90.00
_cell.angle_beta   90.00
_cell.angle_gamma   90.00
#
_symmetry.space_group_name_H-M   'P 1'
#
loop_
_entity.id
_entity.type
_entity.pdbx_description
1 polymer ?
#
loop_
_entity_poly.entity_id
_entity_poly.type
_entity_poly.pdbx_seq_one_letter_code
_entity_poly.pdbx_strand_id
1 'polypeptide(L)'
;MKPETLLREANEIQSQILSERRTLHQCPGTDFDIGETLAFVKKELADMGLQPVDCGRAGVVALVGGKRPGKVFLLRADMDALPIREEADVDFASQNGRMHACGHDLHTAMLLGAARLLKAHENEIDGTVKLMFQPAEEIFEGSHDMIEAGLLENPKVDAALMIHVMAGMPFPAGTVIVSAPGVSAPAADYFEIKVQGKG
;
A
#
# COMPACT_ATOMS: atom_id res chain seq x y z
N MET A 1 2.70 7.49 22.20
CA MET A 1 1.95 8.41 21.28
C MET A 1 0.48 8.51 21.68
N LYS A 2 -0.12 9.73 21.67
CA LYS A 2 -1.57 9.92 21.89
C LYS A 2 -2.28 10.02 20.54
N PRO A 3 -3.48 9.42 20.38
CA PRO A 3 -4.23 9.46 19.11
C PRO A 3 -4.51 10.89 18.62
N GLU A 4 -4.83 11.81 19.53
CA GLU A 4 -5.13 13.21 19.19
C GLU A 4 -3.91 13.95 18.64
N THR A 5 -2.71 13.62 19.13
CA THR A 5 -1.45 14.17 18.62
C THR A 5 -1.21 13.67 17.21
N LEU A 6 -1.35 12.36 16.98
CA LEU A 6 -1.17 11.77 15.64
C LEU A 6 -2.16 12.33 14.63
N LEU A 7 -3.43 12.52 15.02
CA LEU A 7 -4.44 13.09 14.13
C LEU A 7 -4.09 14.54 13.73
N ARG A 8 -3.63 15.36 14.68
CA ARG A 8 -3.18 16.71 14.39
C ARG A 8 -2.00 16.71 13.42
N GLU A 9 -0.97 15.92 13.70
CA GLU A 9 0.22 15.81 12.86
C GLU A 9 -0.11 15.25 11.47
N ALA A 10 -1.04 14.29 11.36
CA ALA A 10 -1.55 13.81 10.08
C ALA A 10 -2.21 14.93 9.27
N ASN A 11 -2.99 15.81 9.91
CA ASN A 11 -3.58 16.98 9.25
C ASN A 11 -2.52 17.99 8.79
N GLU A 12 -1.44 18.16 9.55
CA GLU A 12 -0.33 19.06 9.19
C GLU A 12 0.41 18.61 7.91
N ILE A 13 0.50 17.29 7.66
CA ILE A 13 1.13 16.72 6.45
C ILE A 13 0.13 16.39 5.33
N GLN A 14 -1.15 16.72 5.46
CA GLN A 14 -2.19 16.35 4.50
C GLN A 14 -1.88 16.84 3.07
N SER A 15 -1.40 18.07 2.91
CA SER A 15 -1.05 18.62 1.59
C SER A 15 0.07 17.85 0.91
N GLN A 16 1.04 17.35 1.68
CA GLN A 16 2.12 16.51 1.19
C GLN A 16 1.58 15.15 0.74
N ILE A 17 0.75 14.49 1.56
CA ILE A 17 0.14 13.19 1.21
C ILE A 17 -0.69 13.31 -0.08
N LEU A 18 -1.46 14.41 -0.24
CA LEU A 18 -2.22 14.67 -1.45
C LEU A 18 -1.33 14.86 -2.69
N SER A 19 -0.20 15.57 -2.54
CA SER A 19 0.76 15.74 -3.62
C SER A 19 1.40 14.42 -4.03
N GLU A 20 1.80 13.60 -3.07
CA GLU A 20 2.37 12.27 -3.31
C GLU A 20 1.37 11.34 -4.00
N ARG A 21 0.12 11.33 -3.52
CA ARG A 21 -0.98 10.59 -4.16
C ARG A 21 -1.14 10.98 -5.64
N ARG A 22 -1.14 12.28 -5.97
CA ARG A 22 -1.28 12.76 -7.34
C ARG A 22 -0.08 12.36 -8.20
N THR A 23 1.13 12.40 -7.66
CA THR A 23 2.34 11.92 -8.34
C THR A 23 2.24 10.44 -8.66
N LEU A 24 1.84 9.61 -7.69
CA LEU A 24 1.61 8.17 -7.90
C LEU A 24 0.53 7.91 -8.94
N HIS A 25 -0.56 8.67 -8.91
CA HIS A 25 -1.69 8.55 -9.84
C HIS A 25 -1.28 8.80 -11.30
N GLN A 26 -0.31 9.67 -11.54
CA GLN A 26 0.18 10.03 -12.87
C GLN A 26 1.14 8.99 -13.48
N CYS A 27 1.71 8.09 -12.67
CA CYS A 27 2.66 7.07 -13.11
C CYS A 27 2.24 5.64 -12.74
N PRO A 28 1.00 5.22 -13.08
CA PRO A 28 0.52 3.89 -12.73
C PRO A 28 1.29 2.81 -13.51
N GLY A 29 1.76 1.79 -12.78
CA GLY A 29 2.28 0.56 -13.32
C GLY A 29 1.32 -0.60 -13.02
N THR A 30 1.40 -1.71 -13.76
CA THR A 30 0.55 -2.90 -13.54
C THR A 30 1.38 -4.09 -13.09
N ASP A 31 0.79 -4.93 -12.29
CA ASP A 31 1.39 -6.19 -11.84
C ASP A 31 2.77 -5.96 -11.17
N PHE A 32 3.84 -6.49 -11.75
CA PHE A 32 5.23 -6.27 -11.32
C PHE A 32 5.94 -5.16 -12.13
N ASP A 33 5.32 -4.62 -13.19
CA ASP A 33 5.85 -3.52 -14.01
C ASP A 33 5.46 -2.16 -13.39
N ILE A 34 6.00 -1.89 -12.22
CA ILE A 34 5.71 -0.71 -11.39
C ILE A 34 6.98 0.12 -11.09
N GLY A 35 7.93 0.14 -12.02
CA GLY A 35 9.27 0.69 -11.78
C GLY A 35 9.28 2.14 -11.29
N GLU A 36 8.42 3.02 -11.83
CA GLU A 36 8.34 4.42 -11.41
C GLU A 36 7.77 4.56 -10.00
N THR A 37 6.66 3.86 -9.70
CA THR A 37 6.06 3.79 -8.36
C THR A 37 7.05 3.26 -7.34
N LEU A 38 7.76 2.19 -7.68
CA LEU A 38 8.77 1.57 -6.83
C LEU A 38 9.91 2.54 -6.50
N ALA A 39 10.42 3.24 -7.52
CA ALA A 39 11.49 4.24 -7.35
C ALA A 39 11.02 5.40 -6.46
N PHE A 40 9.79 5.87 -6.66
CA PHE A 40 9.19 6.93 -5.84
C PHE A 40 9.08 6.50 -4.38
N VAL A 41 8.51 5.33 -4.10
CA VAL A 41 8.35 4.80 -2.73
C VAL A 41 9.70 4.65 -2.03
N LYS A 42 10.69 4.07 -2.70
CA LYS A 42 12.05 3.92 -2.14
C LYS A 42 12.68 5.26 -1.81
N LYS A 43 12.53 6.25 -2.70
CA LYS A 43 13.05 7.61 -2.49
C LYS A 43 12.41 8.25 -1.26
N GLU A 44 11.08 8.24 -1.17
CA GLU A 44 10.37 8.85 -0.04
C GLU A 44 10.74 8.19 1.30
N LEU A 45 10.86 6.87 1.34
CA LEU A 45 11.32 6.15 2.54
C LEU A 45 12.76 6.53 2.92
N ALA A 46 13.65 6.63 1.94
CA ALA A 46 15.05 7.03 2.17
C ALA A 46 15.16 8.48 2.68
N ASP A 47 14.36 9.40 2.12
CA ASP A 47 14.30 10.81 2.54
C ASP A 47 13.82 10.96 4.00
N MET A 48 12.98 10.02 4.48
CA MET A 48 12.59 9.93 5.90
C MET A 48 13.71 9.35 6.80
N GLY A 49 14.82 8.92 6.24
CA GLY A 49 15.90 8.22 6.96
C GLY A 49 15.57 6.78 7.30
N LEU A 50 14.64 6.15 6.56
CA LEU A 50 14.39 4.73 6.59
C LEU A 50 15.28 4.01 5.57
N GLN A 51 15.43 2.70 5.72
CA GLN A 51 16.19 1.87 4.78
C GLN A 51 15.22 0.96 4.02
N PRO A 52 14.77 1.34 2.82
CA PRO A 52 13.95 0.47 2.00
C PRO A 52 14.77 -0.71 1.47
N VAL A 53 14.23 -1.91 1.61
CA VAL A 53 14.84 -3.16 1.16
C VAL A 53 13.89 -3.84 0.17
N ASP A 54 14.43 -4.35 -0.92
CA ASP A 54 13.67 -5.14 -1.89
C ASP A 54 13.19 -6.45 -1.26
N CYS A 55 11.95 -6.83 -1.57
CA CYS A 55 11.34 -8.05 -1.10
C CYS A 55 10.52 -8.68 -2.23
N GLY A 56 10.98 -9.79 -2.76
CA GLY A 56 10.43 -10.38 -3.97
C GLY A 56 10.80 -9.61 -5.25
N ARG A 57 10.00 -9.77 -6.30
CA ARG A 57 10.28 -9.22 -7.64
C ARG A 57 10.20 -7.68 -7.71
N ALA A 58 9.25 -7.08 -7.02
CA ALA A 58 9.02 -5.64 -7.06
C ALA A 58 8.39 -5.09 -5.76
N GLY A 59 8.47 -5.82 -4.67
CA GLY A 59 8.02 -5.36 -3.36
C GLY A 59 9.10 -4.58 -2.62
N VAL A 60 8.69 -3.71 -1.68
CA VAL A 60 9.58 -2.98 -0.78
C VAL A 60 9.14 -3.14 0.65
N VAL A 61 10.11 -3.31 1.54
CA VAL A 61 9.93 -3.35 2.99
C VAL A 61 10.82 -2.31 3.64
N ALA A 62 10.30 -1.63 4.66
CA ALA A 62 11.09 -0.81 5.57
C ALA A 62 10.68 -1.06 7.01
N LEU A 63 11.60 -0.84 7.96
CA LEU A 63 11.36 -1.03 9.38
C LEU A 63 11.40 0.30 10.11
N VAL A 64 10.49 0.49 11.07
CA VAL A 64 10.45 1.63 12.00
C VAL A 64 10.39 1.10 13.42
N GLY A 65 11.17 1.65 14.32
CA GLY A 65 11.27 1.18 15.71
C GLY A 65 12.37 0.12 15.89
N GLY A 66 12.10 -0.92 16.67
CA GLY A 66 13.07 -1.98 16.96
C GLY A 66 14.11 -1.64 18.01
N LYS A 67 14.09 -0.41 18.56
CA LYS A 67 15.02 0.00 19.64
C LYS A 67 14.63 -0.54 21.01
N ARG A 68 13.36 -0.88 21.17
CA ARG A 68 12.80 -1.45 22.41
C ARG A 68 12.15 -2.80 22.11
N PRO A 69 12.20 -3.76 23.05
CA PRO A 69 11.53 -5.04 22.87
C PRO A 69 10.02 -4.85 22.66
N GLY A 70 9.41 -5.70 21.87
CA GLY A 70 7.98 -5.70 21.62
C GLY A 70 7.60 -6.56 20.43
N LYS A 71 6.36 -6.46 20.00
CA LYS A 71 5.83 -7.19 18.86
C LYS A 71 6.19 -6.53 17.54
N VAL A 72 6.10 -7.30 16.47
CA VAL A 72 6.28 -6.84 15.10
C VAL A 72 4.91 -6.71 14.45
N PHE A 73 4.54 -5.49 14.08
CA PHE A 73 3.28 -5.19 13.44
C PHE A 73 3.51 -4.78 11.99
N LEU A 74 2.88 -5.48 11.04
CA LEU A 74 3.00 -5.19 9.61
C LEU A 74 1.87 -4.26 9.16
N LEU A 75 2.23 -3.17 8.48
CA LEU A 75 1.30 -2.30 7.76
C LEU A 75 1.50 -2.50 6.26
N ARG A 76 0.42 -2.76 5.53
CA ARG A 76 0.45 -3.06 4.09
C ARG A 76 -0.26 -2.00 3.26
N ALA A 77 0.37 -1.62 2.15
CA ALA A 77 -0.26 -0.96 1.01
C ALA A 77 0.13 -1.67 -0.28
N ASP A 78 -0.78 -1.73 -1.22
CA ASP A 78 -0.50 -2.16 -2.59
C ASP A 78 -0.09 -0.97 -3.47
N MET A 79 0.58 -1.25 -4.59
CA MET A 79 1.20 -0.24 -5.45
C MET A 79 0.79 -0.32 -6.92
N ASP A 80 0.29 -1.47 -7.37
CA ASP A 80 -0.05 -1.69 -8.77
C ASP A 80 -1.38 -1.04 -9.16
N ALA A 81 -1.59 -0.90 -10.45
CA ALA A 81 -2.77 -0.30 -11.07
C ALA A 81 -3.37 -1.28 -12.10
N LEU A 82 -4.46 -0.87 -12.73
CA LEU A 82 -5.18 -1.65 -13.71
C LEU A 82 -4.82 -1.24 -15.16
N PRO A 83 -4.82 -2.17 -16.12
CA PRO A 83 -4.56 -1.90 -17.53
C PRO A 83 -5.80 -1.32 -18.22
N ILE A 84 -6.37 -0.25 -17.66
CA ILE A 84 -7.53 0.46 -18.18
C ILE A 84 -7.19 1.92 -18.41
N ARG A 85 -7.77 2.51 -19.47
CA ARG A 85 -7.57 3.92 -19.77
C ARG A 85 -8.36 4.78 -18.79
N GLU A 86 -7.71 5.79 -18.22
CA GLU A 86 -8.37 6.77 -17.40
C GLU A 86 -9.20 7.73 -18.26
N GLU A 87 -10.44 7.98 -17.82
CA GLU A 87 -11.39 8.90 -18.45
C GLU A 87 -11.79 10.06 -17.50
N ALA A 88 -11.16 10.14 -16.32
CA ALA A 88 -11.44 11.21 -15.37
C ALA A 88 -10.89 12.54 -15.88
N ASP A 89 -11.72 13.60 -15.80
CA ASP A 89 -11.32 14.97 -16.14
C ASP A 89 -10.68 15.64 -14.92
N VAL A 90 -9.42 15.27 -14.66
CA VAL A 90 -8.61 15.84 -13.59
C VAL A 90 -7.21 16.18 -14.10
N ASP A 91 -6.60 17.21 -13.53
CA ASP A 91 -5.29 17.72 -13.93
C ASP A 91 -4.11 16.75 -13.65
N PHE A 92 -4.34 15.72 -12.86
CA PHE A 92 -3.37 14.67 -12.53
C PHE A 92 -3.75 13.29 -13.13
N ALA A 93 -4.64 13.24 -14.14
CA ALA A 93 -5.01 12.00 -14.81
C ALA A 93 -3.79 11.31 -15.45
N SER A 94 -3.78 9.99 -15.40
CA SER A 94 -2.77 9.17 -16.06
C SER A 94 -2.87 9.28 -17.59
N GLN A 95 -1.73 9.29 -18.27
CA GLN A 95 -1.65 9.38 -19.73
C GLN A 95 -1.03 8.14 -20.39
N ASN A 96 -0.69 7.10 -19.61
CA ASN A 96 0.03 5.93 -20.09
C ASN A 96 -0.86 4.71 -20.43
N GLY A 97 -2.19 4.89 -20.39
CA GLY A 97 -3.15 3.82 -20.67
C GLY A 97 -3.41 2.87 -19.51
N ARG A 98 -2.91 3.19 -18.33
CA ARG A 98 -3.14 2.48 -17.06
C ARG A 98 -3.80 3.45 -16.08
N MET A 99 -4.50 2.95 -15.07
CA MET A 99 -5.20 3.78 -14.08
C MET A 99 -5.20 3.15 -12.70
N HIS A 100 -4.98 3.94 -11.67
CA HIS A 100 -5.22 3.55 -10.27
C HIS A 100 -6.73 3.55 -9.94
N ALA A 101 -7.50 2.70 -10.65
CA ALA A 101 -8.95 2.65 -10.49
C ALA A 101 -9.39 1.95 -9.20
N CYS A 102 -8.55 1.11 -8.61
CA CYS A 102 -8.78 0.49 -7.31
C CYS A 102 -8.31 1.37 -6.13
N GLY A 103 -7.57 2.45 -6.41
CA GLY A 103 -7.15 3.41 -5.39
C GLY A 103 -5.84 3.05 -4.67
N HIS A 104 -4.99 2.22 -5.25
CA HIS A 104 -3.72 1.81 -4.64
C HIS A 104 -2.72 2.96 -4.51
N ASP A 105 -2.83 4.01 -5.31
CA ASP A 105 -2.12 5.29 -5.13
C ASP A 105 -2.47 5.96 -3.78
N LEU A 106 -3.74 5.89 -3.36
CA LEU A 106 -4.17 6.35 -2.03
C LEU A 106 -3.59 5.48 -0.93
N HIS A 107 -3.60 4.15 -1.09
CA HIS A 107 -3.05 3.22 -0.09
C HIS A 107 -1.56 3.47 0.10
N THR A 108 -0.80 3.57 -0.99
CA THR A 108 0.64 3.88 -0.97
C THR A 108 0.92 5.23 -0.30
N ALA A 109 0.19 6.29 -0.67
CA ALA A 109 0.37 7.63 -0.07
C ALA A 109 0.02 7.63 1.42
N MET A 110 -1.06 6.95 1.84
CA MET A 110 -1.42 6.80 3.26
C MET A 110 -0.33 6.07 4.05
N LEU A 111 0.26 5.01 3.50
CA LEU A 111 1.32 4.28 4.18
C LEU A 111 2.62 5.09 4.27
N LEU A 112 2.95 5.89 3.25
CA LEU A 112 4.06 6.86 3.32
C LEU A 112 3.82 7.93 4.39
N GLY A 113 2.59 8.45 4.49
CA GLY A 113 2.19 9.36 5.56
C GLY A 113 2.33 8.73 6.94
N ALA A 114 1.85 7.50 7.11
CA ALA A 114 2.01 6.74 8.36
C ALA A 114 3.48 6.50 8.70
N ALA A 115 4.32 6.19 7.69
CA ALA A 115 5.76 6.03 7.86
C ALA A 115 6.43 7.28 8.44
N ARG A 116 6.06 8.49 7.98
CA ARG A 116 6.56 9.76 8.51
C ARG A 116 6.21 9.95 9.97
N LEU A 117 4.94 9.75 10.32
CA LEU A 117 4.49 9.90 11.71
C LEU A 117 5.17 8.87 12.61
N LEU A 118 5.25 7.62 12.20
CA LEU A 118 5.93 6.57 12.95
C LEU A 118 7.42 6.88 13.11
N LYS A 119 8.08 7.38 12.06
CA LYS A 119 9.51 7.76 12.13
C LYS A 119 9.74 8.93 13.07
N ALA A 120 8.87 9.94 13.05
CA ALA A 120 8.95 11.07 13.97
C ALA A 120 8.84 10.63 15.44
N HIS A 121 8.05 9.61 15.72
CA HIS A 121 7.84 9.03 17.04
C HIS A 121 8.59 7.71 17.28
N GLU A 122 9.61 7.40 16.48
CA GLU A 122 10.32 6.11 16.52
C GLU A 122 10.78 5.69 17.92
N ASN A 123 11.20 6.65 18.74
CA ASN A 123 11.67 6.38 20.10
C ASN A 123 10.55 6.03 21.08
N GLU A 124 9.29 6.22 20.72
CA GLU A 124 8.12 5.86 21.54
C GLU A 124 7.55 4.48 21.17
N ILE A 125 8.06 3.83 20.12
CA ILE A 125 7.55 2.54 19.63
C ILE A 125 8.17 1.41 20.45
N ASP A 126 7.31 0.59 21.09
CA ASP A 126 7.68 -0.69 21.65
C ASP A 126 7.54 -1.77 20.58
N GLY A 127 8.64 -2.45 20.23
CA GLY A 127 8.70 -3.38 19.12
C GLY A 127 9.02 -2.71 17.78
N THR A 128 8.52 -3.27 16.69
CA THR A 128 8.84 -2.85 15.32
C THR A 128 7.58 -2.72 14.48
N VAL A 129 7.49 -1.68 13.67
CA VAL A 129 6.51 -1.60 12.57
C VAL A 129 7.24 -1.94 11.28
N LYS A 130 6.75 -2.98 10.58
CA LYS A 130 7.22 -3.39 9.26
C LYS A 130 6.27 -2.80 8.22
N LEU A 131 6.77 -1.92 7.37
CA LEU A 131 6.04 -1.30 6.28
C LEU A 131 6.19 -2.17 5.04
N MET A 132 5.08 -2.60 4.45
CA MET A 132 5.03 -3.44 3.26
C MET A 132 4.37 -2.67 2.11
N PHE A 133 5.12 -2.46 1.04
CA PHE A 133 4.62 -1.93 -0.22
C PHE A 133 4.57 -3.06 -1.24
N GLN A 134 3.37 -3.50 -1.58
CA GLN A 134 3.11 -4.73 -2.33
C GLN A 134 2.85 -4.43 -3.81
N PRO A 135 3.52 -5.11 -4.77
CA PRO A 135 3.14 -5.13 -6.18
C PRO A 135 2.04 -6.16 -6.45
N ALA A 136 1.52 -6.20 -7.68
CA ALA A 136 0.75 -7.31 -8.25
C ALA A 136 -0.39 -7.83 -7.36
N GLU A 137 -1.13 -6.91 -6.73
CA GLU A 137 -2.31 -7.25 -5.95
C GLU A 137 -3.43 -7.72 -6.86
N GLU A 138 -3.65 -7.05 -8.00
CA GLU A 138 -4.76 -7.27 -8.94
C GLU A 138 -4.72 -8.64 -9.65
N ILE A 139 -3.57 -9.31 -9.59
CA ILE A 139 -3.40 -10.69 -10.09
C ILE A 139 -3.14 -11.72 -8.97
N PHE A 140 -3.27 -11.30 -7.69
CA PHE A 140 -3.08 -12.12 -6.48
C PHE A 140 -1.70 -12.77 -6.33
N GLU A 141 -0.66 -12.27 -7.01
CA GLU A 141 0.69 -12.85 -6.95
C GLU A 141 1.63 -12.11 -5.98
N GLY A 142 1.44 -10.79 -5.79
CA GLY A 142 2.43 -9.97 -5.13
C GLY A 142 2.65 -10.30 -3.66
N SER A 143 1.59 -10.56 -2.89
CA SER A 143 1.75 -10.97 -1.50
C SER A 143 2.42 -12.33 -1.35
N HIS A 144 2.12 -13.27 -2.22
CA HIS A 144 2.73 -14.60 -2.25
C HIS A 144 4.23 -14.49 -2.54
N ASP A 145 4.61 -13.75 -3.59
CA ASP A 145 5.99 -13.48 -3.98
C ASP A 145 6.81 -12.86 -2.82
N MET A 146 6.25 -11.88 -2.12
CA MET A 146 6.90 -11.26 -0.96
C MET A 146 7.01 -12.21 0.24
N ILE A 147 6.00 -13.05 0.50
CA ILE A 147 6.03 -14.05 1.58
C ILE A 147 7.11 -15.09 1.31
N GLU A 148 7.22 -15.60 0.09
CA GLU A 148 8.28 -16.52 -0.32
C GLU A 148 9.67 -15.88 -0.20
N ALA A 149 9.77 -14.57 -0.43
CA ALA A 149 11.00 -13.80 -0.21
C ALA A 149 11.31 -13.51 1.27
N GLY A 150 10.50 -14.01 2.22
CA GLY A 150 10.75 -13.89 3.64
C GLY A 150 10.10 -12.67 4.31
N LEU A 151 9.09 -12.05 3.72
CA LEU A 151 8.37 -10.89 4.28
C LEU A 151 7.99 -11.07 5.75
N LEU A 152 7.49 -12.25 6.12
CA LEU A 152 6.99 -12.51 7.48
C LEU A 152 8.08 -12.84 8.48
N GLU A 153 9.34 -12.94 8.04
CA GLU A 153 10.51 -13.27 8.85
C GLU A 153 11.44 -12.04 8.97
N ASN A 154 12.36 -12.07 9.89
CA ASN A 154 13.47 -11.13 10.08
C ASN A 154 13.10 -9.62 10.06
N PRO A 155 12.33 -9.12 11.05
CA PRO A 155 11.78 -9.79 12.23
C PRO A 155 10.47 -10.52 11.91
N LYS A 156 10.17 -11.57 12.67
CA LYS A 156 8.94 -12.35 12.52
C LYS A 156 7.72 -11.48 12.84
N VAL A 157 6.75 -11.48 11.93
CA VAL A 157 5.52 -10.68 12.06
C VAL A 157 4.55 -11.36 13.03
N ASP A 158 4.03 -10.59 14.01
CA ASP A 158 3.03 -11.04 14.98
C ASP A 158 1.59 -10.73 14.54
N ALA A 159 1.39 -9.61 13.84
CA ALA A 159 0.08 -9.17 13.34
C ALA A 159 0.24 -8.25 12.14
N ALA A 160 -0.80 -8.15 11.33
CA ALA A 160 -0.83 -7.30 10.15
C ALA A 160 -2.13 -6.48 10.06
N LEU A 161 -2.05 -5.31 9.45
CA LEU A 161 -3.18 -4.46 9.12
C LEU A 161 -3.02 -3.94 7.68
N MET A 162 -4.12 -3.93 6.96
CA MET A 162 -4.27 -3.21 5.70
C MET A 162 -5.57 -2.41 5.70
N ILE A 163 -5.59 -1.31 4.94
CA ILE A 163 -6.77 -0.48 4.73
C ILE A 163 -7.04 -0.46 3.23
N HIS A 164 -8.32 -0.55 2.85
CA HIS A 164 -8.74 -0.38 1.46
C HIS A 164 -9.71 0.78 1.35
N VAL A 165 -9.50 1.67 0.39
CA VAL A 165 -10.45 2.73 0.06
C VAL A 165 -11.62 2.15 -0.72
N MET A 166 -12.81 2.68 -0.51
CA MET A 166 -14.02 2.25 -1.20
C MET A 166 -14.76 3.44 -1.77
N ALA A 167 -15.16 3.34 -3.03
CA ALA A 167 -16.02 4.31 -3.70
C ALA A 167 -17.44 3.74 -3.89
N GLY A 168 -18.42 4.61 -4.14
CA GLY A 168 -19.79 4.18 -4.46
C GLY A 168 -20.61 3.66 -3.27
N MET A 169 -20.09 3.73 -2.06
CA MET A 169 -20.80 3.31 -0.84
C MET A 169 -21.64 4.46 -0.27
N PRO A 170 -22.80 4.19 0.35
CA PRO A 170 -23.68 5.22 0.90
C PRO A 170 -23.19 5.74 2.28
N PHE A 171 -21.91 5.98 2.41
CA PHE A 171 -21.29 6.53 3.61
C PHE A 171 -20.62 7.88 3.34
N PRO A 172 -20.59 8.80 4.32
CA PRO A 172 -19.82 10.04 4.19
C PRO A 172 -18.32 9.75 3.97
N ALA A 173 -17.66 10.62 3.18
CA ALA A 173 -16.21 10.55 3.03
C ALA A 173 -15.51 10.64 4.40
N GLY A 174 -14.44 9.85 4.58
CA GLY A 174 -13.73 9.74 5.85
C GLY A 174 -14.32 8.73 6.85
N THR A 175 -15.42 8.05 6.50
CA THR A 175 -15.93 6.94 7.31
C THR A 175 -14.93 5.79 7.30
N VAL A 176 -14.57 5.30 8.49
CA VAL A 176 -13.74 4.10 8.66
C VAL A 176 -14.62 2.93 9.06
N ILE A 177 -14.57 1.85 8.30
CA ILE A 177 -15.31 0.61 8.55
C ILE A 177 -14.32 -0.45 9.01
N VAL A 178 -14.57 -1.05 10.15
CA VAL A 178 -13.78 -2.18 10.66
C VAL A 178 -14.57 -3.46 10.45
N SER A 179 -13.96 -4.43 9.76
CA SER A 179 -14.58 -5.75 9.53
C SER A 179 -14.82 -6.49 10.85
N ALA A 180 -15.92 -7.22 10.92
CA ALA A 180 -16.15 -8.14 12.02
C ALA A 180 -15.14 -9.31 11.97
N PRO A 181 -14.85 -9.96 13.11
CA PRO A 181 -14.02 -11.16 13.11
C PRO A 181 -14.61 -12.26 12.22
N GLY A 182 -13.76 -12.94 11.47
CA GLY A 182 -14.13 -14.02 10.56
C GLY A 182 -13.67 -13.77 9.12
N VAL A 183 -14.37 -14.35 8.15
CA VAL A 183 -14.08 -14.17 6.72
C VAL A 183 -14.48 -12.76 6.31
N SER A 184 -13.52 -11.95 5.87
CA SER A 184 -13.73 -10.57 5.40
C SER A 184 -13.61 -10.41 3.89
N ALA A 185 -12.98 -11.36 3.20
CA ALA A 185 -12.85 -11.38 1.74
C ALA A 185 -13.17 -12.78 1.19
N PRO A 186 -13.84 -12.89 0.02
CA PRO A 186 -14.08 -14.17 -0.64
C PRO A 186 -12.77 -14.73 -1.22
N ALA A 187 -12.76 -16.04 -1.51
CA ALA A 187 -11.79 -16.62 -2.40
C ALA A 187 -12.13 -16.26 -3.85
N ALA A 188 -11.11 -16.19 -4.71
CA ALA A 188 -11.29 -15.99 -6.14
C ALA A 188 -10.59 -17.11 -6.93
N ASP A 189 -11.31 -17.65 -7.92
CA ASP A 189 -10.78 -18.66 -8.83
C ASP A 189 -10.96 -18.16 -10.27
N TYR A 190 -9.91 -18.27 -11.08
CA TYR A 190 -9.95 -17.95 -12.50
C TYR A 190 -10.05 -19.23 -13.32
N PHE A 191 -10.96 -19.27 -14.30
CA PHE A 191 -11.06 -20.39 -15.22
C PHE A 191 -11.39 -19.90 -16.64
N GLU A 192 -10.92 -20.64 -17.63
CA GLU A 192 -11.19 -20.38 -19.05
C GLU A 192 -12.05 -21.52 -19.61
N ILE A 193 -13.14 -21.20 -20.28
CA ILE A 193 -13.96 -22.16 -21.01
C ILE A 193 -13.75 -21.95 -22.51
N LYS A 194 -13.14 -22.92 -23.19
CA LYS A 194 -12.99 -22.92 -24.65
C LYS A 194 -14.03 -23.81 -25.27
N VAL A 195 -14.96 -23.22 -26.02
CA VAL A 195 -15.95 -23.96 -26.78
C VAL A 195 -15.57 -23.93 -28.25
N GLN A 196 -15.17 -25.08 -28.77
CA GLN A 196 -14.88 -25.24 -30.20
C GLN A 196 -16.09 -25.85 -30.89
N GLY A 197 -16.77 -25.03 -31.68
CA GLY A 197 -17.84 -25.50 -32.55
C GLY A 197 -17.32 -26.19 -33.79
N LYS A 198 -18.14 -27.08 -34.40
CA LYS A 198 -17.91 -27.64 -35.71
C LYS A 198 -19.13 -27.34 -36.56
N GLY A 199 -18.98 -26.47 -37.57
CA GLY A 199 -19.98 -26.14 -38.56
C GLY A 199 -19.95 -27.10 -39.75
#